data_7b96336d00536949aa33412636ab0b29
#
_entry.id   7b96336d00536949aa33412636ab0b29
#
_cell.length_a   1.000
_cell.length_b   1.000
_cell.length_c   1.000
_cell.angle_alpha   90.00
_cell.angle_beta   90.00
_cell.angle_gamma   90.00
#
_symmetry.space_group_name_H-M   'P 1'
#
loop_
_entity.id
_entity.type
_entity.pdbx_description
1 polymer ?
#
loop_
_entity_poly.entity_id
_entity_poly.type
_entity_poly.pdbx_seq_one_letter_code
_entity_poly.pdbx_strand_id
1 'polypeptide(L)'
;MTKKIFSGVQPTGNLHLGNYLGAIKNFVELQNEKENECIFCVVDLHAITVKQEPKELKKNIRETVATFIACGIDPAKSIIFNQSMVSAHAEAAWILSCVSRIGWLNRMTQFKEKAGKDKEKASIGLYSYPVLMAADILLYDATHVPVGDDQKQHLELCRDIAQKFNNDFDRSDFLKAPEPLIQKEFSRIMSLKNGTKKMSKSDPSDLSRINLTDSKEEILNKIKKAKTDPLP
;
A
#
# COMPACT_ATOMS: atom_id res chain seq x y z
N MET A 1 -4.78 25.48 -0.19
CA MET A 1 -4.19 24.79 0.98
C MET A 1 -3.31 23.67 0.45
N THR A 2 -2.10 23.56 0.95
CA THR A 2 -1.16 22.48 0.59
C THR A 2 -1.74 21.14 1.00
N LYS A 3 -1.82 20.20 0.06
CA LYS A 3 -2.23 18.82 0.36
C LYS A 3 -1.01 18.04 0.82
N LYS A 4 -1.07 17.47 2.02
CA LYS A 4 -0.07 16.52 2.47
C LYS A 4 -0.55 15.12 2.15
N ILE A 5 0.15 14.46 1.22
CA ILE A 5 -0.23 13.16 0.66
C ILE A 5 0.67 12.08 1.23
N PHE A 6 0.09 11.06 1.84
CA PHE A 6 0.81 9.88 2.29
C PHE A 6 0.41 8.65 1.49
N SER A 7 1.39 7.86 1.07
CA SER A 7 1.13 6.55 0.47
C SER A 7 2.23 5.54 0.82
N GLY A 8 1.84 4.28 0.98
CA GLY A 8 2.74 3.20 1.33
C GLY A 8 2.72 2.06 0.31
N VAL A 9 3.90 1.50 0.02
CA VAL A 9 4.04 0.30 -0.82
C VAL A 9 4.77 -0.78 -0.04
N GLN A 10 4.18 -1.98 0.02
CA GLN A 10 4.81 -3.13 0.65
C GLN A 10 5.95 -3.68 -0.22
N PRO A 11 7.15 -3.91 0.37
CA PRO A 11 8.30 -4.49 -0.32
C PRO A 11 8.18 -6.02 -0.42
N THR A 12 7.09 -6.52 -1.00
CA THR A 12 6.81 -7.95 -1.13
C THR A 12 6.94 -8.39 -2.59
N GLY A 13 8.09 -8.94 -2.96
CA GLY A 13 8.39 -9.42 -4.32
C GLY A 13 8.53 -8.30 -5.36
N ASN A 14 8.79 -8.71 -6.61
CA ASN A 14 9.04 -7.78 -7.71
C ASN A 14 7.81 -6.92 -8.02
N LEU A 15 8.02 -5.63 -8.18
CA LEU A 15 6.98 -4.73 -8.69
C LEU A 15 6.72 -5.06 -10.16
N HIS A 16 5.45 -5.09 -10.53
CA HIS A 16 4.99 -5.41 -11.88
C HIS A 16 4.21 -4.24 -12.50
N LEU A 17 3.91 -4.33 -13.78
CA LEU A 17 3.21 -3.30 -14.55
C LEU A 17 1.91 -2.82 -13.87
N GLY A 18 1.18 -3.73 -13.23
CA GLY A 18 -0.02 -3.38 -12.45
C GLY A 18 0.26 -2.51 -11.22
N ASN A 19 1.44 -2.65 -10.59
CA ASN A 19 1.86 -1.75 -9.50
C ASN A 19 2.29 -0.38 -10.05
N TYR A 20 2.99 -0.37 -11.17
CA TYR A 20 3.38 0.87 -11.83
C TYR A 20 2.16 1.70 -12.24
N LEU A 21 1.29 1.13 -13.06
CA LEU A 21 0.10 1.84 -13.55
C LEU A 21 -0.94 2.11 -12.46
N GLY A 22 -1.07 1.21 -11.48
CA GLY A 22 -2.06 1.32 -10.40
C GLY A 22 -1.64 2.20 -9.22
N ALA A 23 -0.35 2.55 -9.09
CA ALA A 23 0.13 3.35 -7.97
C ALA A 23 1.29 4.29 -8.33
N ILE A 24 2.43 3.77 -8.80
CA ILE A 24 3.67 4.54 -8.91
C ILE A 24 3.54 5.69 -9.92
N LYS A 25 2.90 5.47 -11.05
CA LYS A 25 2.63 6.51 -12.05
C LYS A 25 1.89 7.70 -11.43
N ASN A 26 0.90 7.42 -10.59
CA ASN A 26 0.16 8.47 -9.88
C ASN A 26 1.01 9.22 -8.87
N PHE A 27 1.90 8.52 -8.17
CA PHE A 27 2.81 9.17 -7.22
C PHE A 27 3.67 10.20 -7.96
N VAL A 28 4.13 9.86 -9.19
CA VAL A 28 4.87 10.79 -10.05
C VAL A 28 4.01 11.97 -10.49
N GLU A 29 2.76 11.76 -10.81
CA GLU A 29 1.82 12.83 -11.17
C GLU A 29 1.54 13.74 -9.96
N LEU A 30 1.22 13.15 -8.80
CA LEU A 30 0.94 13.88 -7.57
C LEU A 30 2.12 14.74 -7.09
N GLN A 31 3.36 14.22 -7.15
CA GLN A 31 4.54 14.99 -6.74
C GLN A 31 4.82 16.20 -7.64
N ASN A 32 4.33 16.21 -8.88
CA ASN A 32 4.54 17.30 -9.83
C ASN A 32 3.48 18.41 -9.70
N GLU A 33 2.42 18.20 -8.94
CA GLU A 33 1.45 19.24 -8.59
C GLU A 33 2.06 20.15 -7.51
N LYS A 34 2.15 21.46 -7.81
CA LYS A 34 2.85 22.46 -6.96
C LYS A 34 2.32 22.57 -5.52
N GLU A 35 1.05 22.21 -5.29
CA GLU A 35 0.40 22.34 -4.00
C GLU A 35 0.50 21.05 -3.16
N ASN A 36 1.15 20.01 -3.67
CA ASN A 36 1.26 18.73 -2.99
C ASN A 36 2.62 18.56 -2.30
N GLU A 37 2.56 18.17 -1.03
CA GLU A 37 3.68 17.63 -0.27
C GLU A 37 3.51 16.11 -0.19
N CYS A 38 4.35 15.35 -0.91
CA CYS A 38 4.21 13.91 -1.03
C CYS A 38 5.18 13.14 -0.13
N ILE A 39 4.66 12.16 0.58
CA ILE A 39 5.39 11.25 1.46
C ILE A 39 5.13 9.82 1.00
N PHE A 40 6.17 9.14 0.50
CA PHE A 40 6.11 7.76 0.03
C PHE A 40 6.89 6.83 0.94
N CYS A 41 6.20 5.90 1.55
CA CYS A 41 6.75 5.00 2.55
C CYS A 41 6.89 3.57 1.99
N VAL A 42 8.06 2.95 2.18
CA VAL A 42 8.21 1.51 1.99
C VAL A 42 7.81 0.84 3.29
N VAL A 43 6.62 0.21 3.31
CA VAL A 43 5.97 -0.27 4.53
C VAL A 43 6.36 -1.70 4.87
N ASP A 44 7.57 -1.87 5.38
CA ASP A 44 8.18 -3.17 5.72
C ASP A 44 7.58 -3.78 7.00
N LEU A 45 7.08 -2.99 7.95
CA LEU A 45 6.36 -3.50 9.11
C LEU A 45 5.03 -4.16 8.70
N HIS A 46 4.37 -3.66 7.64
CA HIS A 46 3.21 -4.36 7.07
C HIS A 46 3.62 -5.66 6.36
N ALA A 47 4.79 -5.71 5.74
CA ALA A 47 5.25 -6.92 5.06
C ALA A 47 5.45 -8.09 6.04
N ILE A 48 5.95 -7.84 7.25
CA ILE A 48 6.21 -8.87 8.26
C ILE A 48 4.96 -9.41 8.96
N THR A 49 3.76 -8.89 8.66
CA THR A 49 2.49 -9.47 9.13
C THR A 49 2.28 -10.89 8.60
N VAL A 50 2.96 -11.24 7.53
CA VAL A 50 3.15 -12.60 7.02
C VAL A 50 4.63 -12.93 6.99
N LYS A 51 4.96 -14.22 7.12
CA LYS A 51 6.38 -14.66 7.18
C LYS A 51 7.15 -14.18 5.96
N GLN A 52 8.27 -13.51 6.20
CA GLN A 52 9.24 -13.06 5.20
C GLN A 52 10.59 -13.71 5.45
N GLU A 53 11.34 -13.97 4.38
CA GLU A 53 12.76 -14.31 4.50
C GLU A 53 13.56 -13.00 4.70
N PRO A 54 14.34 -12.84 5.79
CA PRO A 54 14.95 -11.55 6.14
C PRO A 54 15.88 -10.98 5.06
N LYS A 55 16.66 -11.84 4.38
CA LYS A 55 17.55 -11.41 3.30
C LYS A 55 16.78 -10.89 2.09
N GLU A 56 15.70 -11.57 1.73
CA GLU A 56 14.83 -11.16 0.63
C GLU A 56 14.06 -9.89 0.96
N LEU A 57 13.56 -9.74 2.19
CA LEU A 57 12.89 -8.51 2.61
C LEU A 57 13.83 -7.30 2.50
N LYS A 58 15.08 -7.43 3.00
CA LYS A 58 16.10 -6.38 2.91
C LYS A 58 16.42 -6.00 1.46
N LYS A 59 16.49 -6.99 0.58
CA LYS A 59 16.68 -6.78 -0.87
C LYS A 59 15.47 -6.05 -1.47
N ASN A 60 14.27 -6.55 -1.21
CA ASN A 60 13.04 -6.00 -1.74
C ASN A 60 12.77 -4.54 -1.32
N ILE A 61 13.14 -4.17 -0.07
CA ILE A 61 13.08 -2.77 0.39
C ILE A 61 13.91 -1.88 -0.54
N ARG A 62 15.17 -2.25 -0.80
CA ARG A 62 16.07 -1.47 -1.65
C ARG A 62 15.59 -1.41 -3.09
N GLU A 63 15.13 -2.53 -3.64
CA GLU A 63 14.59 -2.62 -4.99
C GLU A 63 13.33 -1.79 -5.16
N THR A 64 12.46 -1.74 -4.13
CA THR A 64 11.26 -0.89 -4.15
C THR A 64 11.63 0.59 -4.25
N VAL A 65 12.60 1.06 -3.45
CA VAL A 65 13.08 2.44 -3.51
C VAL A 65 13.74 2.74 -4.86
N ALA A 66 14.62 1.83 -5.33
CA ALA A 66 15.27 1.98 -6.64
C ALA A 66 14.22 2.07 -7.78
N THR A 67 13.16 1.26 -7.70
CA THR A 67 12.06 1.30 -8.66
C THR A 67 11.29 2.61 -8.60
N PHE A 68 11.02 3.16 -7.41
CA PHE A 68 10.38 4.46 -7.26
C PHE A 68 11.16 5.54 -8.01
N ILE A 69 12.47 5.62 -7.77
CA ILE A 69 13.35 6.60 -8.40
C ILE A 69 13.41 6.37 -9.93
N ALA A 70 13.59 5.12 -10.36
CA ALA A 70 13.64 4.77 -11.79
C ALA A 70 12.34 5.08 -12.53
N CYS A 71 11.20 5.01 -11.84
CA CYS A 71 9.88 5.35 -12.39
C CYS A 71 9.58 6.86 -12.37
N GLY A 72 10.46 7.70 -11.80
CA GLY A 72 10.35 9.16 -11.84
C GLY A 72 9.95 9.83 -10.52
N ILE A 73 9.91 9.09 -9.40
CA ILE A 73 9.78 9.74 -8.09
C ILE A 73 11.11 10.43 -7.76
N ASP A 74 11.04 11.73 -7.56
CA ASP A 74 12.19 12.61 -7.32
C ASP A 74 12.37 12.86 -5.82
N PRO A 75 13.48 12.38 -5.21
CA PRO A 75 13.75 12.61 -3.78
C PRO A 75 13.94 14.09 -3.40
N ALA A 76 14.17 14.98 -4.37
CA ALA A 76 14.23 16.42 -4.14
C ALA A 76 12.83 17.06 -4.00
N LYS A 77 11.79 16.38 -4.48
CA LYS A 77 10.39 16.85 -4.44
C LYS A 77 9.54 16.12 -3.41
N SER A 78 9.87 14.86 -3.13
CA SER A 78 9.08 13.97 -2.28
C SER A 78 9.93 13.32 -1.21
N ILE A 79 9.34 13.08 -0.05
CA ILE A 79 10.00 12.30 1.01
C ILE A 79 9.82 10.82 0.68
N ILE A 80 10.94 10.07 0.63
CA ILE A 80 10.94 8.61 0.49
C ILE A 80 11.67 8.02 1.69
N PHE A 81 11.05 7.09 2.40
CA PHE A 81 11.67 6.44 3.54
C PHE A 81 11.18 5.01 3.77
N ASN A 82 11.90 4.27 4.61
CA ASN A 82 11.50 2.94 5.05
C ASN A 82 10.84 3.00 6.42
N GLN A 83 9.66 2.43 6.57
CA GLN A 83 8.79 2.53 7.74
C GLN A 83 9.50 2.15 9.05
N SER A 84 10.22 1.04 9.08
CA SER A 84 10.90 0.57 10.30
C SER A 84 12.07 1.45 10.75
N MET A 85 12.53 2.40 9.93
CA MET A 85 13.55 3.37 10.31
C MET A 85 13.00 4.51 11.16
N VAL A 86 11.68 4.60 11.33
CA VAL A 86 10.98 5.60 12.14
C VAL A 86 10.19 4.86 13.21
N SER A 87 10.71 4.76 14.44
CA SER A 87 10.12 3.99 15.54
C SER A 87 8.72 4.45 15.92
N ALA A 88 8.42 5.73 15.69
CA ALA A 88 7.13 6.33 15.99
C ALA A 88 5.94 5.64 15.33
N HIS A 89 6.12 4.94 14.19
CA HIS A 89 5.06 4.14 13.57
C HIS A 89 4.56 3.03 14.50
N ALA A 90 5.49 2.27 15.09
CA ALA A 90 5.14 1.19 16.02
C ALA A 90 4.59 1.74 17.35
N GLU A 91 5.15 2.84 17.87
CA GLU A 91 4.69 3.50 19.10
C GLU A 91 3.27 4.05 18.91
N ALA A 92 3.01 4.78 17.84
CA ALA A 92 1.67 5.29 17.52
C ALA A 92 0.67 4.16 17.28
N ALA A 93 1.08 3.08 16.57
CA ALA A 93 0.21 1.92 16.38
C ALA A 93 -0.20 1.29 17.71
N TRP A 94 0.70 1.21 18.70
CA TRP A 94 0.35 0.74 20.04
C TRP A 94 -0.64 1.66 20.73
N ILE A 95 -0.39 2.97 20.74
CA ILE A 95 -1.27 3.97 21.36
C ILE A 95 -2.67 3.92 20.71
N LEU A 96 -2.72 3.92 19.38
CA LEU A 96 -3.99 3.85 18.64
C LEU A 96 -4.70 2.51 18.81
N SER A 97 -3.98 1.42 19.06
CA SER A 97 -4.58 0.12 19.40
C SER A 97 -5.35 0.18 20.72
N CYS A 98 -4.87 0.97 21.69
CA CYS A 98 -5.55 1.16 22.97
C CYS A 98 -6.86 1.96 22.85
N VAL A 99 -7.02 2.74 21.77
CA VAL A 99 -8.22 3.52 21.46
C VAL A 99 -9.16 2.76 20.52
N SER A 100 -8.62 1.91 19.66
CA SER A 100 -9.37 1.17 18.63
C SER A 100 -10.28 0.10 19.24
N ARG A 101 -11.42 -0.14 18.58
CA ARG A 101 -12.39 -1.15 19.04
C ARG A 101 -12.23 -2.46 18.29
N ILE A 102 -12.21 -3.58 19.01
CA ILE A 102 -12.17 -4.94 18.41
C ILE A 102 -13.30 -5.11 17.38
N GLY A 103 -14.50 -4.59 17.65
CA GLY A 103 -15.64 -4.67 16.74
C GLY A 103 -15.42 -3.96 15.40
N TRP A 104 -14.55 -2.95 15.33
CA TRP A 104 -14.16 -2.31 14.08
C TRP A 104 -13.24 -3.22 13.26
N LEU A 105 -12.24 -3.80 13.91
CA LEU A 105 -11.29 -4.72 13.27
C LEU A 105 -11.98 -6.01 12.79
N ASN A 106 -12.96 -6.53 13.52
CA ASN A 106 -13.74 -7.68 13.11
C ASN A 106 -14.53 -7.48 11.80
N ARG A 107 -14.83 -6.24 11.44
CA ARG A 107 -15.53 -5.90 10.19
C ARG A 107 -14.60 -5.83 8.99
N MET A 108 -13.27 -5.75 9.21
CA MET A 108 -12.30 -5.63 8.13
C MET A 108 -12.29 -6.87 7.23
N THR A 109 -12.59 -6.68 5.95
CA THR A 109 -12.73 -7.78 4.98
C THR A 109 -11.38 -8.43 4.64
N GLN A 110 -10.32 -7.64 4.53
CA GLN A 110 -8.99 -8.14 4.16
C GLN A 110 -8.38 -9.12 5.18
N PHE A 111 -8.69 -8.98 6.48
CA PHE A 111 -8.29 -9.98 7.47
C PHE A 111 -8.92 -11.34 7.15
N LYS A 112 -10.22 -11.33 6.83
CA LYS A 112 -10.97 -12.57 6.50
C LYS A 112 -10.41 -13.26 5.26
N GLU A 113 -10.00 -12.49 4.27
CA GLU A 113 -9.41 -13.00 3.02
C GLU A 113 -8.00 -13.56 3.23
N LYS A 114 -7.13 -12.83 3.94
CA LYS A 114 -5.71 -13.20 4.15
C LYS A 114 -5.53 -14.30 5.17
N ALA A 115 -6.34 -14.35 6.22
CA ALA A 115 -6.29 -15.40 7.23
C ALA A 115 -6.81 -16.75 6.69
N GLY A 116 -7.58 -16.74 5.62
CA GLY A 116 -8.13 -17.96 4.99
C GLY A 116 -9.05 -18.75 5.92
N LYS A 117 -9.01 -20.09 5.82
CA LYS A 117 -9.86 -21.00 6.62
C LYS A 117 -9.36 -21.16 8.05
N ASP A 118 -8.07 -20.97 8.31
CA ASP A 118 -7.42 -21.25 9.59
C ASP A 118 -7.06 -19.94 10.31
N LYS A 119 -8.09 -19.22 10.74
CA LYS A 119 -7.95 -17.92 11.40
C LYS A 119 -7.15 -17.96 12.70
N GLU A 120 -7.15 -19.11 13.39
CA GLU A 120 -6.45 -19.28 14.67
C GLU A 120 -4.92 -19.27 14.49
N LYS A 121 -4.43 -19.58 13.29
CA LYS A 121 -3.00 -19.50 12.96
C LYS A 121 -2.56 -18.14 12.44
N ALA A 122 -3.50 -17.21 12.22
CA ALA A 122 -3.17 -15.86 11.78
C ALA A 122 -2.44 -15.10 12.89
N SER A 123 -1.43 -14.32 12.53
CA SER A 123 -0.72 -13.49 13.50
C SER A 123 -1.59 -12.34 14.01
N ILE A 124 -1.35 -11.89 15.24
CA ILE A 124 -1.98 -10.68 15.79
C ILE A 124 -1.66 -9.47 14.88
N GLY A 125 -0.44 -9.41 14.34
CA GLY A 125 -0.06 -8.36 13.38
C GLY A 125 -0.95 -8.34 12.14
N LEU A 126 -1.35 -9.50 11.60
CA LEU A 126 -2.29 -9.56 10.48
C LEU A 126 -3.70 -9.09 10.87
N TYR A 127 -4.10 -9.21 12.13
CA TYR A 127 -5.37 -8.72 12.63
C TYR A 127 -5.33 -7.20 12.89
N SER A 128 -4.23 -6.69 13.44
CA SER A 128 -4.10 -5.30 13.91
C SER A 128 -3.44 -4.35 12.89
N TYR A 129 -2.93 -4.85 11.74
CA TYR A 129 -2.26 -3.98 10.76
C TYR A 129 -3.10 -2.77 10.29
N PRO A 130 -4.45 -2.78 10.28
CA PRO A 130 -5.19 -1.58 9.92
C PRO A 130 -4.99 -0.42 10.90
N VAL A 131 -4.66 -0.72 12.16
CA VAL A 131 -4.29 0.30 13.16
C VAL A 131 -2.88 0.85 12.89
N LEU A 132 -1.93 0.00 12.49
CA LEU A 132 -0.62 0.44 12.03
C LEU A 132 -0.75 1.33 10.77
N MET A 133 -1.62 0.99 9.84
CA MET A 133 -1.90 1.86 8.67
C MET A 133 -2.46 3.22 9.10
N ALA A 134 -3.36 3.26 10.09
CA ALA A 134 -3.85 4.51 10.64
C ALA A 134 -2.71 5.33 11.28
N ALA A 135 -1.81 4.68 12.03
CA ALA A 135 -0.62 5.31 12.60
C ALA A 135 0.27 5.91 11.51
N ASP A 136 0.55 5.17 10.43
CA ASP A 136 1.37 5.63 9.31
C ASP A 136 0.85 6.95 8.72
N ILE A 137 -0.46 7.08 8.61
CA ILE A 137 -1.12 8.25 8.01
C ILE A 137 -1.18 9.42 9.01
N LEU A 138 -1.60 9.15 10.22
CA LEU A 138 -1.90 10.17 11.24
C LEU A 138 -0.64 10.82 11.81
N LEU A 139 0.49 10.10 11.88
CA LEU A 139 1.78 10.64 12.34
C LEU A 139 2.27 11.85 11.56
N TYR A 140 1.95 11.91 10.29
CA TYR A 140 2.42 12.96 9.38
C TYR A 140 1.40 14.05 9.13
N ASP A 141 0.26 14.07 9.84
CA ASP A 141 -0.85 14.98 9.53
C ASP A 141 -1.28 14.90 8.05
N ALA A 142 -1.23 13.71 7.47
CA ALA A 142 -1.60 13.52 6.08
C ALA A 142 -3.06 13.95 5.87
N THR A 143 -3.27 14.86 4.93
CA THR A 143 -4.61 15.37 4.61
C THR A 143 -5.31 14.50 3.57
N HIS A 144 -4.52 13.81 2.73
CA HIS A 144 -5.05 12.98 1.65
C HIS A 144 -4.27 11.67 1.50
N VAL A 145 -4.98 10.61 1.14
CA VAL A 145 -4.39 9.29 0.88
C VAL A 145 -4.92 8.77 -0.46
N PRO A 146 -4.04 8.48 -1.44
CA PRO A 146 -4.44 7.82 -2.67
C PRO A 146 -4.91 6.40 -2.37
N VAL A 147 -6.18 6.11 -2.63
CA VAL A 147 -6.78 4.80 -2.33
C VAL A 147 -7.49 4.21 -3.54
N GLY A 148 -7.30 2.91 -3.75
CA GLY A 148 -8.18 2.10 -4.57
C GLY A 148 -9.44 1.70 -3.79
N ASP A 149 -10.41 1.11 -4.48
CA ASP A 149 -11.68 0.71 -3.87
C ASP A 149 -11.51 -0.26 -2.70
N ASP A 150 -10.52 -1.15 -2.77
CA ASP A 150 -10.18 -2.13 -1.74
C ASP A 150 -9.58 -1.52 -0.46
N GLN A 151 -9.11 -0.28 -0.52
CA GLN A 151 -8.50 0.41 0.63
C GLN A 151 -9.44 1.43 1.30
N LYS A 152 -10.61 1.69 0.75
CA LYS A 152 -11.58 2.64 1.31
C LYS A 152 -11.95 2.32 2.76
N GLN A 153 -12.22 1.03 3.05
CA GLN A 153 -12.57 0.58 4.40
C GLN A 153 -11.46 0.84 5.43
N HIS A 154 -10.20 0.73 5.03
CA HIS A 154 -9.06 1.04 5.90
C HIS A 154 -8.97 2.53 6.20
N LEU A 155 -9.24 3.37 5.21
CA LEU A 155 -9.21 4.82 5.41
C LEU A 155 -10.39 5.29 6.27
N GLU A 156 -11.58 4.69 6.14
CA GLU A 156 -12.71 4.91 7.04
C GLU A 156 -12.34 4.56 8.49
N LEU A 157 -11.69 3.41 8.70
CA LEU A 157 -11.21 3.03 10.03
C LEU A 157 -10.19 4.04 10.58
N CYS A 158 -9.27 4.54 9.75
CA CYS A 158 -8.32 5.57 10.14
C CYS A 158 -9.03 6.84 10.63
N ARG A 159 -10.08 7.27 9.92
CA ARG A 159 -10.91 8.42 10.30
C ARG A 159 -11.66 8.19 11.61
N ASP A 160 -12.24 7.00 11.79
CA ASP A 160 -12.92 6.61 13.03
C ASP A 160 -11.96 6.62 14.24
N ILE A 161 -10.73 6.12 14.05
CA ILE A 161 -9.70 6.11 15.08
C ILE A 161 -9.29 7.54 15.44
N ALA A 162 -9.04 8.42 14.44
CA ALA A 162 -8.68 9.82 14.67
C ALA A 162 -9.78 10.56 15.45
N GLN A 163 -11.03 10.40 15.02
CA GLN A 163 -12.18 11.03 15.70
C GLN A 163 -12.33 10.52 17.13
N LYS A 164 -12.24 9.20 17.35
CA LYS A 164 -12.34 8.64 18.69
C LYS A 164 -11.21 9.12 19.60
N PHE A 165 -9.97 9.13 19.11
CA PHE A 165 -8.83 9.65 19.86
C PHE A 165 -9.08 11.10 20.29
N ASN A 166 -9.47 11.95 19.35
CA ASN A 166 -9.76 13.36 19.62
C ASN A 166 -10.86 13.53 20.69
N ASN A 167 -11.92 12.73 20.60
CA ASN A 167 -13.02 12.76 21.57
C ASN A 167 -12.62 12.24 22.95
N ASP A 168 -11.85 11.14 23.03
CA ASP A 168 -11.46 10.52 24.29
C ASP A 168 -10.50 11.42 25.12
N PHE A 169 -9.74 12.29 24.44
CA PHE A 169 -8.75 13.16 25.04
C PHE A 169 -9.14 14.66 25.06
N ASP A 170 -10.39 14.99 24.71
CA ASP A 170 -10.90 16.36 24.61
C ASP A 170 -9.99 17.29 23.76
N ARG A 171 -9.49 16.77 22.65
CA ARG A 171 -8.59 17.44 21.71
C ARG A 171 -9.21 17.52 20.33
N SER A 172 -9.98 18.56 20.05
CA SER A 172 -10.50 18.80 18.71
C SER A 172 -9.34 18.96 17.71
N ASP A 173 -9.39 18.22 16.62
CA ASP A 173 -8.43 18.32 15.49
C ASP A 173 -6.96 18.01 15.79
N PHE A 174 -6.64 17.32 16.89
CA PHE A 174 -5.28 16.89 17.18
C PHE A 174 -4.80 15.86 16.15
N LEU A 175 -5.60 14.81 15.89
CA LEU A 175 -5.39 13.92 14.77
C LEU A 175 -6.32 14.34 13.63
N LYS A 176 -5.76 14.63 12.46
CA LYS A 176 -6.51 15.05 11.28
C LYS A 176 -7.03 13.83 10.53
N ALA A 177 -8.36 13.77 10.34
CA ALA A 177 -8.97 12.72 9.53
C ALA A 177 -8.63 12.92 8.04
N PRO A 178 -7.94 11.98 7.39
CA PRO A 178 -7.53 12.13 5.99
C PRO A 178 -8.70 11.97 5.02
N GLU A 179 -8.60 12.62 3.85
CA GLU A 179 -9.56 12.46 2.76
C GLU A 179 -9.03 11.47 1.71
N PRO A 180 -9.91 10.66 1.10
CA PRO A 180 -9.50 9.77 0.02
C PRO A 180 -9.24 10.56 -1.26
N LEU A 181 -8.10 10.32 -1.91
CA LEU A 181 -7.88 10.67 -3.30
C LEU A 181 -8.30 9.48 -4.16
N ILE A 182 -9.55 9.56 -4.67
CA ILE A 182 -10.08 8.53 -5.55
C ILE A 182 -9.55 8.76 -6.95
N GLN A 183 -8.77 7.83 -7.43
CA GLN A 183 -8.19 7.90 -8.76
C GLN A 183 -9.18 7.35 -9.80
N LYS A 184 -9.57 8.20 -10.73
CA LYS A 184 -10.62 7.88 -11.71
C LYS A 184 -10.19 6.92 -12.84
N GLU A 185 -8.90 6.66 -13.05
CA GLU A 185 -8.42 6.09 -14.32
C GLU A 185 -7.52 4.87 -14.26
N PHE A 186 -7.28 4.26 -13.10
CA PHE A 186 -6.47 3.05 -13.16
C PHE A 186 -7.34 1.82 -13.34
N SER A 187 -7.56 1.53 -14.62
CA SER A 187 -8.09 0.24 -15.06
C SER A 187 -7.30 -0.88 -14.35
N ARG A 188 -8.03 -1.76 -13.74
CA ARG A 188 -7.50 -2.99 -13.13
C ARG A 188 -6.69 -3.76 -14.18
N ILE A 189 -5.35 -3.73 -14.06
CA ILE A 189 -4.47 -4.45 -14.97
C ILE A 189 -4.65 -5.95 -14.76
N MET A 190 -4.97 -6.65 -15.84
CA MET A 190 -5.32 -8.05 -15.80
C MET A 190 -4.10 -8.94 -16.03
N SER A 191 -4.17 -10.17 -15.53
CA SER A 191 -3.13 -11.19 -15.71
C SER A 191 -2.99 -11.56 -17.18
N LEU A 192 -1.75 -11.70 -17.67
CA LEU A 192 -1.48 -12.16 -19.03
C LEU A 192 -1.99 -13.57 -19.32
N LYS A 193 -2.16 -14.39 -18.28
CA LYS A 193 -2.68 -15.77 -18.42
C LYS A 193 -4.19 -15.88 -18.24
N ASN A 194 -4.80 -14.88 -17.60
CA ASN A 194 -6.24 -14.89 -17.35
C ASN A 194 -6.78 -13.47 -17.30
N GLY A 195 -7.41 -13.01 -18.38
CA GLY A 195 -7.99 -11.69 -18.51
C GLY A 195 -9.15 -11.37 -17.55
N THR A 196 -9.62 -12.34 -16.76
CA THR A 196 -10.64 -12.10 -15.71
C THR A 196 -10.05 -11.92 -14.32
N LYS A 197 -8.75 -12.21 -14.13
CA LYS A 197 -8.04 -12.06 -12.86
C LYS A 197 -7.10 -10.87 -12.89
N LYS A 198 -7.05 -10.11 -11.78
CA LYS A 198 -6.08 -9.01 -11.61
C LYS A 198 -4.66 -9.57 -11.67
N MET A 199 -3.74 -8.84 -12.32
CA MET A 199 -2.31 -9.11 -12.26
C MET A 199 -1.84 -9.08 -10.81
N SER A 200 -1.15 -10.13 -10.36
CA SER A 200 -0.81 -10.31 -8.94
C SER A 200 0.60 -10.84 -8.75
N LYS A 201 1.27 -10.34 -7.71
CA LYS A 201 2.58 -10.85 -7.25
C LYS A 201 2.49 -12.28 -6.74
N SER A 202 1.36 -12.68 -6.18
CA SER A 202 1.14 -14.02 -5.58
C SER A 202 0.79 -15.10 -6.59
N ASP A 203 0.63 -14.77 -7.89
CA ASP A 203 0.43 -15.80 -8.92
C ASP A 203 1.70 -16.66 -9.03
N PRO A 204 1.61 -17.99 -8.93
CA PRO A 204 2.78 -18.87 -9.00
C PRO A 204 3.49 -18.82 -10.35
N SER A 205 2.80 -18.43 -11.41
CA SER A 205 3.37 -18.31 -12.76
C SER A 205 3.90 -16.90 -13.01
N ASP A 206 5.20 -16.78 -13.22
CA ASP A 206 5.81 -15.50 -13.62
C ASP A 206 5.33 -15.02 -15.01
N LEU A 207 4.85 -15.92 -15.86
CA LEU A 207 4.24 -15.58 -17.15
C LEU A 207 2.88 -14.86 -17.03
N SER A 208 2.33 -14.73 -15.81
CA SER A 208 1.06 -14.04 -15.58
C SER A 208 1.20 -12.52 -15.51
N ARG A 209 2.43 -12.02 -15.42
CA ARG A 209 2.74 -10.60 -15.19
C ARG A 209 3.99 -10.14 -15.92
N ILE A 210 4.09 -8.85 -16.17
CA ILE A 210 5.33 -8.18 -16.60
C ILE A 210 5.93 -7.52 -15.35
N ASN A 211 7.11 -7.97 -14.92
CA ASN A 211 7.84 -7.32 -13.84
C ASN A 211 8.56 -6.07 -14.38
N LEU A 212 8.75 -5.06 -13.54
CA LEU A 212 9.45 -3.83 -13.95
C LEU A 212 10.96 -4.07 -14.17
N THR A 213 11.46 -5.21 -13.71
CA THR A 213 12.84 -5.65 -13.88
C THR A 213 13.04 -6.64 -15.04
N ASP A 214 11.96 -7.00 -15.76
CA ASP A 214 12.06 -7.93 -16.88
C ASP A 214 12.89 -7.32 -18.03
N SER A 215 13.76 -8.11 -18.63
CA SER A 215 14.46 -7.76 -19.86
C SER A 215 13.51 -7.70 -21.06
N LYS A 216 13.98 -7.10 -22.14
CA LYS A 216 13.22 -7.04 -23.39
C LYS A 216 12.81 -8.43 -23.90
N GLU A 217 13.73 -9.40 -23.80
CA GLU A 217 13.52 -10.78 -24.22
C GLU A 217 12.46 -11.48 -23.35
N GLU A 218 12.49 -11.26 -22.04
CA GLU A 218 11.49 -11.78 -21.10
C GLU A 218 10.12 -11.20 -21.36
N ILE A 219 10.01 -9.89 -21.57
CA ILE A 219 8.75 -9.22 -21.92
C ILE A 219 8.18 -9.79 -23.22
N LEU A 220 9.00 -9.93 -24.28
CA LEU A 220 8.56 -10.51 -25.55
C LEU A 220 8.06 -11.95 -25.39
N ASN A 221 8.77 -12.77 -24.60
CA ASN A 221 8.36 -14.13 -24.30
C ASN A 221 7.03 -14.19 -23.54
N LYS A 222 6.84 -13.32 -22.54
CA LYS A 222 5.61 -13.22 -21.75
C LYS A 222 4.41 -12.80 -22.62
N ILE A 223 4.60 -11.81 -23.50
CA ILE A 223 3.55 -11.35 -24.42
C ILE A 223 3.20 -12.44 -25.42
N LYS A 224 4.17 -13.13 -26.03
CA LYS A 224 3.92 -14.24 -26.96
C LYS A 224 3.12 -15.39 -26.33
N LYS A 225 3.29 -15.59 -25.00
CA LYS A 225 2.59 -16.64 -24.25
C LYS A 225 1.34 -16.15 -23.54
N ALA A 226 0.99 -14.89 -23.68
CA ALA A 226 -0.23 -14.33 -23.12
C ALA A 226 -1.47 -15.00 -23.78
N LYS A 227 -2.53 -15.09 -22.96
CA LYS A 227 -3.82 -15.56 -23.50
C LYS A 227 -4.39 -14.46 -24.40
N THR A 228 -4.62 -14.81 -25.65
CA THR A 228 -5.28 -13.93 -26.63
C THR A 228 -6.79 -14.02 -26.51
N ASP A 229 -7.48 -12.94 -26.80
CA ASP A 229 -8.93 -12.93 -27.00
C ASP A 229 -9.24 -13.58 -28.36
N PRO A 230 -10.22 -14.50 -28.45
CA PRO A 230 -10.66 -15.05 -29.72
C PRO A 230 -11.52 -14.08 -30.54
N LEU A 231 -11.92 -12.94 -29.96
CA LEU A 231 -12.67 -11.91 -30.66
C LEU A 231 -11.72 -10.90 -31.32
N PRO A 232 -11.99 -10.47 -32.57
CA PRO A 232 -11.17 -9.48 -33.27
C PRO A 232 -11.29 -8.09 -32.64
#